data_7937e6209d5727c7507431469cc4c5e3
#
_entry.id   7937e6209d5727c7507431469cc4c5e3
#
_cell.length_a   1.000
_cell.length_b   1.000
_cell.length_c   1.000
_cell.angle_alpha   90.00
_cell.angle_beta   90.00
_cell.angle_gamma   90.00
#
_symmetry.space_group_name_H-M   'P 1'
#
loop_
_entity.id
_entity.type
_entity.pdbx_description
1 polymer ?
#
loop_
_entity_poly.entity_id
_entity_poly.type
_entity_poly.pdbx_seq_one_letter_code
_entity_poly.pdbx_strand_id
1 'polypeptide(L)'
;ITPQLFLLVTFLLTSFISYALGTSFGVVGTLGVILMALARSGGVRVAITAGTLVAGAYFGDRCSPASSSATLVAAATDTKLYDNLHMMHRTGWLPYLVSLAAYAALSVTHPLAMVDSGVLDQLSGTFSLSWWTAIPALLILILPLCKVPIRPTMAVSALTALLVTVFAQGRALLPTLRDAVLGYLPAPGALHAVLSG
;
A
#
# COMPACT_ATOMS: atom_id res chain seq x y z
N ILE A 1 9.02 -11.34 -6.70
CA ILE A 1 8.57 -11.88 -5.40
C ILE A 1 8.58 -13.39 -5.57
N THR A 2 9.37 -14.11 -4.77
CA THR A 2 9.28 -15.57 -4.75
C THR A 2 7.89 -15.97 -4.28
N PRO A 3 7.18 -16.85 -4.98
CA PRO A 3 5.79 -17.23 -4.66
C PRO A 3 5.60 -17.69 -3.20
N GLN A 4 6.65 -18.27 -2.62
CA GLN A 4 6.67 -18.78 -1.26
C GLN A 4 6.82 -17.70 -0.18
N LEU A 5 7.12 -16.45 -0.54
CA LEU A 5 7.34 -15.36 0.42
C LEU A 5 6.31 -14.23 0.30
N PHE A 6 5.22 -14.46 -0.42
CA PHE A 6 4.23 -13.42 -0.72
C PHE A 6 3.67 -12.74 0.54
N LEU A 7 3.20 -13.50 1.52
CA LEU A 7 2.62 -12.94 2.75
C LEU A 7 3.68 -12.22 3.59
N LEU A 8 4.89 -12.78 3.69
CA LEU A 8 6.00 -12.15 4.40
C LEU A 8 6.37 -10.80 3.76
N VAL A 9 6.53 -10.79 2.43
CA VAL A 9 6.84 -9.55 1.69
C VAL A 9 5.69 -8.54 1.81
N THR A 10 4.44 -9.00 1.75
CA THR A 10 3.25 -8.16 1.98
C THR A 10 3.31 -7.49 3.36
N PHE A 11 3.59 -8.24 4.42
CA PHE A 11 3.72 -7.72 5.78
C PHE A 11 4.83 -6.67 5.90
N LEU A 12 6.03 -6.99 5.41
CA LEU A 12 7.20 -6.10 5.47
C LEU A 12 6.97 -4.83 4.65
N LEU A 13 6.43 -4.97 3.43
CA LEU A 13 6.19 -3.86 2.52
C LEU A 13 5.15 -2.90 3.10
N THR A 14 4.03 -3.42 3.60
CA THR A 14 2.98 -2.60 4.21
C THR A 14 3.45 -1.94 5.51
N SER A 15 4.24 -2.63 6.33
CA SER A 15 4.84 -2.05 7.53
C SER A 15 5.80 -0.90 7.20
N PHE A 16 6.68 -1.11 6.22
CA PHE A 16 7.67 -0.11 5.82
C PHE A 16 7.01 1.13 5.22
N ILE A 17 6.08 0.94 4.29
CA ILE A 17 5.42 2.05 3.62
C ILE A 17 4.49 2.80 4.58
N SER A 18 3.79 2.09 5.47
CA SER A 18 2.98 2.72 6.50
C SER A 18 3.82 3.51 7.49
N TYR A 19 5.00 3.01 7.85
CA TYR A 19 5.95 3.74 8.68
C TYR A 19 6.45 5.02 7.98
N ALA A 20 6.78 4.93 6.70
CA ALA A 20 7.25 6.09 5.92
C ALA A 20 6.16 7.16 5.75
N LEU A 21 4.92 6.74 5.48
CA LEU A 21 3.78 7.65 5.24
C LEU A 21 3.08 8.12 6.52
N GLY A 22 3.17 7.36 7.61
CA GLY A 22 2.45 7.63 8.85
C GLY A 22 0.94 7.45 8.73
N THR A 23 0.47 6.53 7.86
CA THR A 23 -0.96 6.26 7.68
C THR A 23 -1.24 4.81 7.32
N SER A 24 -2.01 4.12 8.15
CA SER A 24 -2.47 2.76 7.88
C SER A 24 -3.54 2.72 6.79
N PHE A 25 -4.52 3.62 6.86
CA PHE A 25 -5.62 3.67 5.89
C PHE A 25 -5.14 4.00 4.48
N GLY A 26 -4.19 4.92 4.34
CA GLY A 26 -3.61 5.26 3.05
C GLY A 26 -2.92 4.05 2.39
N VAL A 27 -2.19 3.26 3.18
CA VAL A 27 -1.50 2.07 2.68
C VAL A 27 -2.48 0.95 2.35
N VAL A 28 -3.48 0.71 3.18
CA VAL A 28 -4.52 -0.31 2.90
C VAL A 28 -5.33 0.07 1.66
N GLY A 29 -5.70 1.34 1.50
CA GLY A 29 -6.48 1.83 0.35
C GLY A 29 -5.70 1.88 -0.97
N THR A 30 -4.37 1.85 -0.95
CA THR A 30 -3.52 1.89 -2.16
C THR A 30 -2.85 0.54 -2.42
N LEU A 31 -1.80 0.24 -1.67
CA LEU A 31 -1.09 -1.05 -1.79
C LEU A 31 -1.97 -2.24 -1.47
N GLY A 32 -2.88 -2.09 -0.50
CA GLY A 32 -3.79 -3.14 -0.12
C GLY A 32 -4.61 -3.65 -1.28
N VAL A 33 -5.16 -2.75 -2.11
CA VAL A 33 -5.95 -3.13 -3.30
C VAL A 33 -5.11 -3.96 -4.27
N ILE A 34 -3.88 -3.51 -4.56
CA ILE A 34 -2.96 -4.21 -5.47
C ILE A 34 -2.59 -5.60 -4.93
N LEU A 35 -2.21 -5.67 -3.65
CA LEU A 35 -1.78 -6.93 -3.02
C LEU A 35 -2.94 -7.91 -2.86
N MET A 36 -4.16 -7.42 -2.61
CA MET A 36 -5.37 -8.24 -2.58
C MET A 36 -5.72 -8.77 -3.96
N ALA A 37 -5.57 -7.97 -5.00
CA ALA A 37 -5.76 -8.40 -6.39
C ALA A 37 -4.75 -9.51 -6.76
N LEU A 38 -3.47 -9.34 -6.41
CA LEU A 38 -2.43 -10.36 -6.59
C LEU A 38 -2.72 -11.63 -5.80
N ALA A 39 -3.21 -11.52 -4.55
CA ALA A 39 -3.57 -12.68 -3.75
C ALA A 39 -4.71 -13.49 -4.38
N ARG A 40 -5.74 -12.80 -4.90
CA ARG A 40 -6.87 -13.45 -5.58
C ARG A 40 -6.45 -14.16 -6.85
N SER A 41 -5.68 -13.48 -7.72
CA SER A 41 -5.18 -14.07 -8.96
C SER A 41 -4.20 -15.23 -8.73
N GLY A 42 -3.44 -15.19 -7.63
CA GLY A 42 -2.49 -16.23 -7.24
C GLY A 42 -3.06 -17.31 -6.31
N GLY A 43 -4.37 -17.32 -6.04
CA GLY A 43 -5.03 -18.36 -5.23
C GLY A 43 -4.70 -18.33 -3.73
N VAL A 44 -4.10 -17.24 -3.24
CA VAL A 44 -3.84 -17.06 -1.80
C VAL A 44 -5.13 -16.71 -1.07
N ARG A 45 -5.35 -17.26 0.12
CA ARG A 45 -6.56 -17.00 0.91
C ARG A 45 -6.68 -15.51 1.22
N VAL A 46 -7.73 -14.89 0.72
CA VAL A 46 -8.04 -13.46 0.85
C VAL A 46 -8.02 -12.99 2.31
N ALA A 47 -8.60 -13.79 3.23
CA ALA A 47 -8.65 -13.46 4.65
C ALA A 47 -7.26 -13.39 5.30
N ILE A 48 -6.33 -14.28 4.93
CA ILE A 48 -4.96 -14.26 5.46
C ILE A 48 -4.21 -13.04 4.92
N THR A 49 -4.35 -12.76 3.63
CA THR A 49 -3.73 -11.58 3.00
C THR A 49 -4.25 -10.28 3.61
N ALA A 50 -5.57 -10.16 3.82
CA ALA A 50 -6.16 -9.00 4.48
C ALA A 50 -5.63 -8.81 5.90
N GLY A 51 -5.55 -9.89 6.69
CA GLY A 51 -4.95 -9.83 8.03
C GLY A 51 -3.49 -9.38 8.00
N THR A 52 -2.70 -9.90 7.05
CA THR A 52 -1.29 -9.52 6.85
C THR A 52 -1.13 -8.04 6.52
N LEU A 53 -1.95 -7.54 5.58
CA LEU A 53 -1.99 -6.13 5.19
C LEU A 53 -2.29 -5.20 6.35
N VAL A 54 -3.35 -5.51 7.07
CA VAL A 54 -3.80 -4.69 8.20
C VAL A 54 -2.77 -4.70 9.32
N ALA A 55 -2.24 -5.87 9.68
CA ALA A 55 -1.23 -6.00 10.73
C ALA A 55 0.04 -5.18 10.40
N GLY A 56 0.55 -5.27 9.16
CA GLY A 56 1.71 -4.49 8.75
C GLY A 56 1.43 -2.99 8.72
N ALA A 57 0.30 -2.58 8.13
CA ALA A 57 -0.06 -1.17 8.02
C ALA A 57 -0.23 -0.50 9.39
N TYR A 58 -0.89 -1.15 10.33
CA TYR A 58 -1.09 -0.61 11.68
C TYR A 58 0.20 -0.52 12.49
N PHE A 59 1.10 -1.49 12.37
CA PHE A 59 2.40 -1.41 13.03
C PHE A 59 3.21 -0.22 12.52
N GLY A 60 3.27 -0.05 11.19
CA GLY A 60 3.98 1.06 10.58
C GLY A 60 3.43 2.42 11.01
N ASP A 61 2.12 2.61 10.94
CA ASP A 61 1.45 3.84 11.37
C ASP A 61 1.70 4.13 12.85
N ARG A 62 1.51 3.15 13.73
CA ARG A 62 1.70 3.32 15.18
C ARG A 62 3.10 3.81 15.55
N CYS A 63 4.12 3.35 14.86
CA CYS A 63 5.52 3.62 15.17
C CYS A 63 6.12 4.80 14.38
N SER A 64 5.34 5.40 13.46
CA SER A 64 5.81 6.46 12.59
C SER A 64 5.82 7.84 13.25
N PRO A 65 6.89 8.63 13.11
CA PRO A 65 6.89 10.03 13.54
C PRO A 65 5.98 10.93 12.67
N ALA A 66 5.59 10.47 11.49
CA ALA A 66 4.66 11.17 10.60
C ALA A 66 3.19 10.85 10.91
N SER A 67 2.93 9.92 11.85
CA SER A 67 1.58 9.47 12.17
C SER A 67 0.77 10.56 12.88
N SER A 68 -0.42 10.82 12.32
CA SER A 68 -1.40 11.71 12.93
C SER A 68 -1.98 11.12 14.22
N SER A 69 -2.14 9.80 14.30
CA SER A 69 -2.61 9.10 15.48
C SER A 69 -1.59 9.18 16.63
N ALA A 70 -0.30 8.98 16.35
CA ALA A 70 0.75 9.13 17.35
C ALA A 70 0.87 10.58 17.86
N THR A 71 0.74 11.56 16.98
CA THR A 71 0.72 12.98 17.33
C THR A 71 -0.50 13.34 18.19
N LEU A 72 -1.67 12.79 17.86
CA LEU A 72 -2.90 13.02 18.63
C LEU A 72 -2.77 12.43 20.04
N VAL A 73 -2.22 11.22 20.18
CA VAL A 73 -1.98 10.61 21.49
C VAL A 73 -1.02 11.46 22.31
N ALA A 74 0.08 11.94 21.74
CA ALA A 74 1.03 12.81 22.42
C ALA A 74 0.37 14.10 22.91
N ALA A 75 -0.45 14.74 22.09
CA ALA A 75 -1.21 15.93 22.46
C ALA A 75 -2.26 15.67 23.54
N ALA A 76 -2.97 14.54 23.47
CA ALA A 76 -4.01 14.18 24.43
C ALA A 76 -3.44 13.79 25.82
N THR A 77 -2.22 13.28 25.85
CA THR A 77 -1.54 12.86 27.09
C THR A 77 -0.54 13.89 27.63
N ASP A 78 -0.42 15.04 26.99
CA ASP A 78 0.55 16.10 27.28
C ASP A 78 1.99 15.56 27.38
N THR A 79 2.36 14.69 26.46
CA THR A 79 3.67 14.05 26.38
C THR A 79 4.40 14.43 25.09
N LYS A 80 5.73 14.23 25.07
CA LYS A 80 6.50 14.48 23.85
C LYS A 80 6.33 13.32 22.87
N LEU A 81 6.07 13.65 21.61
CA LEU A 81 5.86 12.67 20.54
C LEU A 81 6.99 11.62 20.48
N TYR A 82 8.24 12.04 20.53
CA TYR A 82 9.39 11.13 20.42
C TYR A 82 9.54 10.20 21.63
N ASP A 83 9.17 10.62 22.81
CA ASP A 83 9.18 9.78 24.01
C ASP A 83 8.12 8.67 23.87
N ASN A 84 6.93 9.04 23.40
CA ASN A 84 5.88 8.08 23.10
C ASN A 84 6.29 7.09 21.99
N LEU A 85 6.89 7.58 20.91
CA LEU A 85 7.38 6.72 19.82
C LEU A 85 8.43 5.73 20.32
N HIS A 86 9.36 6.17 21.17
CA HIS A 86 10.34 5.29 21.77
C HIS A 86 9.68 4.16 22.59
N MET A 87 8.69 4.49 23.38
CA MET A 87 7.92 3.49 24.15
C MET A 87 7.09 2.58 23.24
N MET A 88 6.49 3.12 22.20
CA MET A 88 5.73 2.34 21.19
C MET A 88 6.62 1.34 20.45
N HIS A 89 7.83 1.75 20.06
CA HIS A 89 8.81 0.81 19.48
C HIS A 89 9.20 -0.28 20.46
N ARG A 90 9.53 0.10 21.70
CA ARG A 90 9.96 -0.86 22.73
C ARG A 90 8.88 -1.90 23.04
N THR A 91 7.62 -1.48 23.13
CA THR A 91 6.49 -2.39 23.40
C THR A 91 6.01 -3.12 22.16
N GLY A 92 6.18 -2.53 20.97
CA GLY A 92 5.73 -3.10 19.70
C GLY A 92 6.69 -4.10 19.06
N TRP A 93 7.97 -4.08 19.47
CA TRP A 93 9.00 -4.93 18.85
C TRP A 93 8.72 -6.43 18.99
N LEU A 94 8.34 -6.88 20.18
CA LEU A 94 8.03 -8.28 20.43
C LEU A 94 6.82 -8.78 19.62
N PRO A 95 5.65 -8.11 19.68
CA PRO A 95 4.51 -8.47 18.83
C PRO A 95 4.85 -8.43 17.33
N TYR A 96 5.67 -7.51 16.89
CA TYR A 96 6.10 -7.42 15.50
C TYR A 96 6.90 -8.65 15.06
N LEU A 97 7.86 -9.07 15.86
CA LEU A 97 8.65 -10.28 15.57
C LEU A 97 7.80 -11.55 15.58
N VAL A 98 6.85 -11.65 16.52
CA VAL A 98 5.90 -12.79 16.55
C VAL A 98 5.03 -12.80 15.28
N SER A 99 4.52 -11.64 14.89
CA SER A 99 3.74 -11.50 13.64
C SER A 99 4.59 -11.82 12.41
N LEU A 100 5.82 -11.35 12.36
CA LEU A 100 6.77 -11.62 11.28
C LEU A 100 7.02 -13.13 11.13
N ALA A 101 7.28 -13.83 12.25
CA ALA A 101 7.48 -15.27 12.26
C ALA A 101 6.20 -16.03 11.83
N ALA A 102 5.03 -15.61 12.32
CA ALA A 102 3.75 -16.20 11.95
C ALA A 102 3.46 -16.03 10.46
N TYR A 103 3.65 -14.83 9.89
CA TYR A 103 3.44 -14.60 8.46
C TYR A 103 4.51 -15.24 7.58
N ALA A 104 5.74 -15.40 8.08
CA ALA A 104 6.75 -16.22 7.41
C ALA A 104 6.32 -17.69 7.31
N ALA A 105 5.84 -18.27 8.41
CA ALA A 105 5.35 -19.65 8.43
C ALA A 105 4.10 -19.82 7.53
N LEU A 106 3.13 -18.88 7.63
CA LEU A 106 1.95 -18.88 6.76
C LEU A 106 2.29 -18.71 5.29
N SER A 107 3.34 -17.96 4.97
CA SER A 107 3.79 -17.74 3.60
C SER A 107 4.31 -19.02 2.95
N VAL A 108 4.98 -19.87 3.72
CA VAL A 108 5.46 -21.18 3.23
C VAL A 108 4.29 -22.16 3.04
N THR A 109 3.27 -22.12 3.92
CA THR A 109 2.12 -23.03 3.86
C THR A 109 1.07 -22.61 2.83
N HIS A 110 1.05 -21.34 2.43
CA HIS A 110 0.11 -20.78 1.45
C HIS A 110 0.88 -20.01 0.36
N PRO A 111 1.68 -20.71 -0.47
CA PRO A 111 2.43 -20.05 -1.53
C PRO A 111 1.49 -19.45 -2.57
N LEU A 112 1.90 -18.36 -3.17
CA LEU A 112 1.23 -17.77 -4.32
C LEU A 112 1.35 -18.76 -5.49
N ALA A 113 0.24 -19.20 -6.08
CA ALA A 113 0.27 -19.91 -7.34
C ALA A 113 0.78 -18.95 -8.44
N MET A 114 1.17 -19.49 -9.60
CA MET A 114 1.57 -18.63 -10.72
C MET A 114 0.40 -17.68 -11.02
N VAL A 115 0.68 -16.36 -10.99
CA VAL A 115 -0.30 -15.34 -11.37
C VAL A 115 -0.75 -15.65 -12.80
N ASP A 116 -2.05 -15.72 -13.01
CA ASP A 116 -2.61 -16.00 -14.32
C ASP A 116 -2.05 -14.99 -15.33
N SER A 117 -1.40 -15.50 -16.37
CA SER A 117 -0.83 -14.67 -17.45
C SER A 117 -1.87 -13.74 -18.07
N GLY A 118 -3.15 -14.14 -18.09
CA GLY A 118 -4.24 -13.33 -18.57
C GLY A 118 -4.43 -12.00 -17.82
N VAL A 119 -4.15 -11.94 -16.53
CA VAL A 119 -4.20 -10.69 -15.75
C VAL A 119 -3.02 -9.78 -16.11
N LEU A 120 -1.84 -10.35 -16.27
CA LEU A 120 -0.64 -9.59 -16.67
C LEU A 120 -0.77 -9.05 -18.09
N ASP A 121 -1.29 -9.86 -19.02
CA ASP A 121 -1.52 -9.46 -20.42
C ASP A 121 -2.58 -8.35 -20.50
N GLN A 122 -3.65 -8.44 -19.71
CA GLN A 122 -4.67 -7.38 -19.68
C GLN A 122 -4.14 -6.09 -19.02
N LEU A 123 -3.32 -6.18 -17.99
CA LEU A 123 -2.67 -5.01 -17.38
C LEU A 123 -1.74 -4.32 -18.39
N SER A 124 -0.90 -5.09 -19.08
CA SER A 124 0.02 -4.55 -20.09
C SER A 124 -0.70 -4.01 -21.32
N GLY A 125 -1.86 -4.58 -21.68
CA GLY A 125 -2.70 -4.10 -22.77
C GLY A 125 -3.57 -2.88 -22.43
N THR A 126 -3.94 -2.73 -21.14
CA THR A 126 -4.81 -1.63 -20.70
C THR A 126 -4.03 -0.40 -20.24
N PHE A 127 -2.85 -0.62 -19.65
CA PHE A 127 -1.98 0.44 -19.14
C PHE A 127 -0.61 0.37 -19.81
N SER A 128 -0.10 1.50 -20.27
CA SER A 128 1.30 1.59 -20.67
C SER A 128 2.15 1.57 -19.39
N LEU A 129 2.72 0.41 -19.06
CA LEU A 129 3.62 0.19 -17.93
C LEU A 129 4.99 0.85 -18.22
N SER A 130 4.98 2.17 -18.36
CA SER A 130 6.17 2.96 -18.60
C SER A 130 6.75 3.43 -17.26
N TRP A 131 8.03 3.69 -17.22
CA TRP A 131 8.76 4.27 -16.07
C TRP A 131 8.06 5.51 -15.46
N TRP A 132 7.43 6.34 -16.29
CA TRP A 132 6.70 7.53 -15.85
C TRP A 132 5.55 7.23 -14.88
N THR A 133 4.95 6.05 -14.95
CA THR A 133 3.86 5.64 -14.05
C THR A 133 4.33 5.35 -12.61
N ALA A 134 5.63 5.13 -12.42
CA ALA A 134 6.21 4.95 -11.09
C ALA A 134 6.48 6.28 -10.36
N ILE A 135 6.53 7.42 -11.06
CA ILE A 135 6.89 8.71 -10.48
C ILE A 135 5.96 9.12 -9.32
N PRO A 136 4.63 9.07 -9.44
CA PRO A 136 3.74 9.43 -8.34
C PRO A 136 3.97 8.56 -7.09
N ALA A 137 4.21 7.26 -7.26
CA ALA A 137 4.50 6.35 -6.17
C ALA A 137 5.85 6.64 -5.50
N LEU A 138 6.87 6.99 -6.29
CA LEU A 138 8.17 7.41 -5.77
C LEU A 138 8.07 8.73 -5.01
N LEU A 139 7.29 9.68 -5.48
CA LEU A 139 7.08 10.97 -4.79
C LEU A 139 6.46 10.77 -3.40
N ILE A 140 5.45 9.90 -3.27
CA ILE A 140 4.84 9.58 -1.97
C ILE A 140 5.87 9.00 -0.99
N LEU A 141 6.86 8.25 -1.46
CA LEU A 141 7.89 7.67 -0.62
C LEU A 141 9.02 8.66 -0.29
N ILE A 142 9.48 9.41 -1.29
CA ILE A 142 10.68 10.26 -1.18
C ILE A 142 10.38 11.57 -0.42
N LEU A 143 9.25 12.24 -0.70
CA LEU A 143 8.97 13.54 -0.10
C LEU A 143 8.90 13.50 1.45
N PRO A 144 8.24 12.52 2.09
CA PRO A 144 8.25 12.43 3.55
C PRO A 144 9.66 12.16 4.12
N LEU A 145 10.50 11.39 3.42
CA LEU A 145 11.90 11.20 3.80
C LEU A 145 12.69 12.52 3.75
N CYS A 146 12.32 13.43 2.86
CA CYS A 146 12.85 14.80 2.78
C CYS A 146 12.20 15.76 3.79
N LYS A 147 11.47 15.25 4.80
CA LYS A 147 10.76 16.03 5.83
C LYS A 147 9.65 16.94 5.30
N VAL A 148 9.15 16.69 4.11
CA VAL A 148 7.97 17.40 3.58
C VAL A 148 6.72 16.87 4.30
N PRO A 149 5.82 17.73 4.81
CA PRO A 149 4.59 17.29 5.45
C PRO A 149 3.74 16.42 4.53
N ILE A 150 3.00 15.46 5.10
CA ILE A 150 2.28 14.44 4.31
C ILE A 150 1.17 15.04 3.43
N ARG A 151 0.52 16.12 3.91
CA ARG A 151 -0.57 16.77 3.14
C ARG A 151 -0.11 17.31 1.79
N PRO A 152 0.93 18.17 1.68
CA PRO A 152 1.44 18.60 0.38
C PRO A 152 2.04 17.44 -0.43
N THR A 153 2.65 16.44 0.20
CA THR A 153 3.14 15.23 -0.48
C THR A 153 2.04 14.51 -1.22
N MET A 154 0.90 14.26 -0.57
CA MET A 154 -0.26 13.62 -1.20
C MET A 154 -0.82 14.47 -2.35
N ALA A 155 -0.92 15.78 -2.18
CA ALA A 155 -1.39 16.69 -3.22
C ALA A 155 -0.47 16.67 -4.45
N VAL A 156 0.85 16.77 -4.25
CA VAL A 156 1.84 16.73 -5.34
C VAL A 156 1.80 15.39 -6.06
N SER A 157 1.74 14.28 -5.32
CA SER A 157 1.65 12.95 -5.92
C SER A 157 0.36 12.75 -6.72
N ALA A 158 -0.79 13.19 -6.18
CA ALA A 158 -2.07 13.10 -6.88
C ALA A 158 -2.07 13.94 -8.17
N LEU A 159 -1.55 15.16 -8.13
CA LEU A 159 -1.38 16.00 -9.31
C LEU A 159 -0.44 15.37 -10.34
N THR A 160 0.67 14.82 -9.89
CA THR A 160 1.62 14.12 -10.78
C THR A 160 0.97 12.88 -11.40
N ALA A 161 0.20 12.09 -10.64
CA ALA A 161 -0.54 10.96 -11.17
C ALA A 161 -1.55 11.38 -12.25
N LEU A 162 -2.28 12.48 -12.02
CA LEU A 162 -3.21 13.05 -13.00
C LEU A 162 -2.48 13.45 -14.28
N LEU A 163 -1.36 14.17 -14.17
CA LEU A 163 -0.56 14.60 -15.31
C LEU A 163 -0.01 13.40 -16.09
N VAL A 164 0.54 12.40 -15.41
CA VAL A 164 1.05 11.19 -16.04
C VAL A 164 -0.09 10.44 -16.77
N THR A 165 -1.28 10.36 -16.18
CA THR A 165 -2.42 9.70 -16.81
C THR A 165 -2.90 10.43 -18.06
N VAL A 166 -2.93 11.75 -18.04
CA VAL A 166 -3.35 12.55 -19.20
C VAL A 166 -2.29 12.56 -20.30
N PHE A 167 -1.03 12.84 -19.95
CA PHE A 167 0.03 13.04 -20.95
C PHE A 167 0.73 11.76 -21.39
N ALA A 168 1.00 10.83 -20.48
CA ALA A 168 1.73 9.61 -20.80
C ALA A 168 0.81 8.47 -21.25
N GLN A 169 -0.44 8.41 -20.75
CA GLN A 169 -1.43 7.41 -21.15
C GLN A 169 -2.45 7.93 -22.17
N GLY A 170 -2.38 9.21 -22.55
CA GLY A 170 -3.27 9.81 -23.56
C GLY A 170 -4.76 9.84 -23.18
N ARG A 171 -5.08 9.75 -21.88
CA ARG A 171 -6.47 9.79 -21.40
C ARG A 171 -7.00 11.22 -21.36
N ALA A 172 -8.26 11.40 -21.70
CA ALA A 172 -8.91 12.71 -21.58
C ALA A 172 -9.03 13.11 -20.11
N LEU A 173 -8.88 14.41 -19.82
CA LEU A 173 -8.85 14.95 -18.46
C LEU A 173 -10.16 14.70 -17.69
N LEU A 174 -11.30 14.89 -18.35
CA LEU A 174 -12.63 14.78 -17.70
C LEU A 174 -12.96 13.37 -17.22
N PRO A 175 -12.77 12.29 -18.02
CA PRO A 175 -12.91 10.91 -17.54
C PRO A 175 -11.91 10.60 -16.42
N THR A 176 -10.67 11.06 -16.49
CA THR A 176 -9.65 10.82 -15.46
C THR A 176 -10.03 11.45 -14.13
N LEU A 177 -10.56 12.67 -14.12
CA LEU A 177 -11.07 13.31 -12.91
C LEU A 177 -12.28 12.58 -12.34
N ARG A 178 -13.18 12.13 -13.21
CA ARG A 178 -14.33 11.32 -12.79
C ARG A 178 -13.89 10.01 -12.13
N ASP A 179 -12.94 9.31 -12.74
CA ASP A 179 -12.37 8.06 -12.21
C ASP A 179 -11.62 8.30 -10.89
N ALA A 180 -10.97 9.44 -10.73
CA ALA A 180 -10.29 9.80 -9.48
C ALA A 180 -11.27 10.06 -8.32
N VAL A 181 -12.49 10.55 -8.60
CA VAL A 181 -13.49 10.86 -7.57
C VAL A 181 -14.42 9.67 -7.31
N LEU A 182 -14.87 8.99 -8.37
CA LEU A 182 -15.87 7.91 -8.28
C LEU A 182 -15.24 6.51 -8.23
N GLY A 183 -13.94 6.40 -8.46
CA GLY A 183 -13.23 5.13 -8.62
C GLY A 183 -13.20 4.66 -10.07
N TYR A 184 -12.11 4.04 -10.45
CA TYR A 184 -11.92 3.43 -11.77
C TYR A 184 -12.52 2.03 -11.80
N LEU A 185 -13.46 1.78 -12.70
CA LEU A 185 -14.01 0.46 -12.97
C LEU A 185 -13.51 0.01 -14.36
N PRO A 186 -12.66 -1.04 -14.42
CA PRO A 186 -12.22 -1.57 -15.69
C PRO A 186 -13.38 -2.21 -16.47
N ALA A 187 -13.23 -2.29 -17.79
CA ALA A 187 -14.17 -2.99 -18.65
C ALA A 187 -14.31 -4.49 -18.23
N PRO A 188 -15.46 -5.14 -18.50
CA PRO A 188 -15.66 -6.55 -18.16
C PRO A 188 -14.51 -7.43 -18.67
N GLY A 189 -13.89 -8.19 -17.77
CA GLY A 189 -12.73 -9.04 -18.07
C GLY A 189 -12.11 -9.59 -16.77
N ALA A 190 -10.98 -10.30 -16.88
CA ALA A 190 -10.29 -10.87 -15.72
C ALA A 190 -9.88 -9.78 -14.72
N LEU A 191 -9.47 -8.61 -15.18
CA LEU A 191 -9.12 -7.47 -14.33
C LEU A 191 -10.34 -6.93 -13.58
N HIS A 192 -11.53 -6.88 -14.19
CA HIS A 192 -12.77 -6.49 -13.54
C HIS A 192 -13.12 -7.47 -12.42
N ALA A 193 -13.05 -8.78 -12.67
CA ALA A 193 -13.33 -9.81 -11.67
C ALA A 193 -12.39 -9.74 -10.46
N VAL A 194 -11.13 -9.35 -10.67
CA VAL A 194 -10.12 -9.19 -9.62
C VAL A 194 -10.32 -7.92 -8.79
N LEU A 195 -10.76 -6.82 -9.40
CA LEU A 195 -10.89 -5.52 -8.75
C LEU A 195 -12.29 -5.25 -8.16
N SER A 196 -13.34 -5.86 -8.71
CA SER A 196 -14.73 -5.62 -8.30
C SER A 196 -15.27 -6.63 -7.28
N GLY A 197 -14.53 -7.70 -6.98
CA GLY A 197 -14.94 -8.80 -6.10
C GLY A 197 -14.74 -8.60 -4.60
#